data_3fb219c8e650b4677a453fa8811aaeb3
#
_entry.id   3fb219c8e650b4677a453fa8811aaeb3
#
_cell.length_a   1.000
_cell.length_b   1.000
_cell.length_c   1.000
_cell.angle_alpha   90.00
_cell.angle_beta   90.00
_cell.angle_gamma   90.00
#
_symmetry.space_group_name_H-M   'P 1'
#
loop_
_entity.id
_entity.type
_entity.pdbx_description
1 polymer ?
#
loop_
_entity_poly.entity_id
_entity_poly.type
_entity_poly.pdbx_seq_one_letter_code
_entity_poly.pdbx_strand_id
1 'polypeptide(L)'
;EVVRSGSGQPQFMNMNAAVARSLVRFASRGITLDEARTLPVIFGCVGTGIQGKGSYVTFEGQPNLAKLVEFAMYDGYDPHTRKQVFPNVKPAEECATFEELYDALLRHMDHAYDAQRKISDLGNSTREQIVPNIFRSCLLDGCIESGLCEEAGGPKYSQSLCITSTGIDAANSLYAIKHLIYDTKQLTWEQLKKALAANFEGYEDIQKLCFGAPKHGNDIEDVDQLTRRFFRDVERIYRSHGPDYFGYEAHMDPFSLSYHNYFAPMTGALPNGRQKGVALTDASVSAMPGTDVNGSTALIKSAAQA
;
A
#
# COMPACT_ATOMS: atom_id res chain seq x y z
N GLU A 1 6.91 -14.87 -28.82
CA GLU A 1 5.69 -15.70 -28.98
C GLU A 1 4.87 -15.67 -27.70
N VAL A 2 5.45 -15.99 -26.54
CA VAL A 2 4.77 -15.96 -25.22
C VAL A 2 4.18 -14.56 -24.91
N VAL A 3 4.94 -13.49 -25.14
CA VAL A 3 4.45 -12.10 -24.94
C VAL A 3 3.27 -11.79 -25.88
N ARG A 4 3.34 -12.25 -27.16
CA ARG A 4 2.27 -12.05 -28.13
C ARG A 4 0.99 -12.83 -27.80
N SER A 5 1.08 -13.90 -27.01
CA SER A 5 -0.08 -14.67 -26.57
C SER A 5 -0.99 -13.92 -25.59
N GLY A 6 -0.52 -12.81 -25.04
CA GLY A 6 -1.27 -12.03 -24.06
C GLY A 6 -1.36 -12.72 -22.68
N SER A 7 -0.53 -13.74 -22.42
CA SER A 7 -0.54 -14.49 -21.16
C SER A 7 -0.08 -13.69 -19.93
N GLY A 8 0.44 -12.48 -20.11
CA GLY A 8 1.07 -11.69 -19.05
C GLY A 8 2.42 -12.23 -18.57
N GLN A 9 2.96 -13.25 -19.24
CA GLN A 9 4.25 -13.88 -18.92
C GLN A 9 5.20 -13.83 -20.13
N PRO A 10 6.52 -13.82 -19.93
CA PRO A 10 7.23 -13.66 -18.67
C PRO A 10 7.13 -12.22 -18.15
N GLN A 11 7.26 -12.06 -16.84
CA GLN A 11 7.38 -10.73 -16.23
C GLN A 11 8.78 -10.17 -16.49
N PHE A 12 8.85 -8.87 -16.77
CA PHE A 12 10.12 -8.19 -17.02
C PHE A 12 10.41 -7.21 -15.88
N MET A 13 11.66 -7.21 -15.45
CA MET A 13 12.16 -6.22 -14.49
C MET A 13 13.24 -5.37 -15.15
N ASN A 14 13.17 -4.06 -14.94
CA ASN A 14 14.26 -3.17 -15.31
C ASN A 14 15.40 -3.31 -14.29
N MET A 15 16.53 -3.85 -14.74
CA MET A 15 17.70 -4.08 -13.87
C MET A 15 18.26 -2.77 -13.30
N ASN A 16 18.19 -1.64 -13.99
CA ASN A 16 18.61 -0.35 -13.43
C ASN A 16 17.72 0.04 -12.24
N ALA A 17 16.41 -0.22 -12.31
CA ALA A 17 15.51 0.00 -11.19
C ALA A 17 15.81 -0.96 -10.02
N ALA A 18 16.15 -2.22 -10.30
CA ALA A 18 16.57 -3.19 -9.29
C ALA A 18 17.84 -2.75 -8.57
N VAL A 19 18.84 -2.26 -9.33
CA VAL A 19 20.09 -1.70 -8.77
C VAL A 19 19.80 -0.49 -7.89
N ALA A 20 19.05 0.48 -8.40
CA ALA A 20 18.70 1.69 -7.64
C ALA A 20 17.95 1.37 -6.34
N ARG A 21 16.96 0.45 -6.41
CA ARG A 21 16.21 -0.02 -5.25
C ARG A 21 17.12 -0.70 -4.22
N SER A 22 18.03 -1.56 -4.65
CA SER A 22 18.98 -2.24 -3.77
C SER A 22 19.91 -1.27 -3.05
N LEU A 23 20.42 -0.26 -3.77
CA LEU A 23 21.29 0.78 -3.20
C LEU A 23 20.56 1.61 -2.13
N VAL A 24 19.29 1.91 -2.34
CA VAL A 24 18.48 2.64 -1.34
C VAL A 24 18.16 1.76 -0.14
N ARG A 25 17.64 0.54 -0.37
CA ARG A 25 17.17 -0.36 0.71
C ARG A 25 18.30 -0.84 1.62
N PHE A 26 19.46 -1.09 1.09
CA PHE A 26 20.58 -1.65 1.84
C PHE A 26 21.70 -0.65 2.10
N ALA A 27 21.44 0.65 1.93
CA ALA A 27 22.41 1.71 2.17
C ALA A 27 23.00 1.64 3.58
N SER A 28 22.16 1.46 4.60
CA SER A 28 22.57 1.34 6.01
C SER A 28 23.40 0.07 6.29
N ARG A 29 23.34 -0.92 5.41
CA ARG A 29 24.09 -2.19 5.51
C ARG A 29 25.35 -2.19 4.63
N GLY A 30 25.70 -1.06 4.02
CA GLY A 30 26.92 -0.89 3.26
C GLY A 30 26.98 -1.68 1.94
N ILE A 31 25.83 -1.83 1.26
CA ILE A 31 25.84 -2.45 -0.09
C ILE A 31 26.70 -1.66 -1.04
N THR A 32 27.56 -2.35 -1.78
CA THR A 32 28.39 -1.73 -2.82
C THR A 32 27.65 -1.65 -4.15
N LEU A 33 28.07 -0.74 -5.02
CA LEU A 33 27.52 -0.63 -6.38
C LEU A 33 27.77 -1.91 -7.19
N ASP A 34 28.88 -2.60 -6.96
CA ASP A 34 29.21 -3.86 -7.60
C ASP A 34 28.23 -4.96 -7.15
N GLU A 35 28.02 -5.13 -5.86
CA GLU A 35 27.03 -6.07 -5.34
C GLU A 35 25.62 -5.76 -5.88
N ALA A 36 25.22 -4.49 -5.90
CA ALA A 36 23.92 -4.08 -6.42
C ALA A 36 23.76 -4.33 -7.93
N ARG A 37 24.84 -4.41 -8.71
CA ARG A 37 24.82 -4.69 -10.15
C ARG A 37 24.91 -6.16 -10.47
N THR A 38 25.62 -6.94 -9.67
CA THR A 38 25.99 -8.32 -10.00
C THR A 38 25.13 -9.37 -9.29
N LEU A 39 24.59 -9.06 -8.12
CA LEU A 39 23.89 -10.01 -7.27
C LEU A 39 22.35 -9.88 -7.19
N PRO A 40 21.68 -8.87 -7.81
CA PRO A 40 20.24 -8.81 -7.71
C PRO A 40 19.58 -10.03 -8.33
N VAL A 41 18.59 -10.56 -7.64
CA VAL A 41 17.73 -11.63 -8.13
C VAL A 41 16.28 -11.20 -8.00
N ILE A 42 15.47 -11.66 -8.93
CA ILE A 42 14.02 -11.53 -8.84
C ILE A 42 13.51 -12.69 -7.99
N PHE A 43 12.75 -12.37 -6.95
CA PHE A 43 12.03 -13.37 -6.19
C PHE A 43 10.53 -13.12 -6.25
N GLY A 44 9.74 -14.19 -6.16
CA GLY A 44 8.30 -14.08 -6.37
C GLY A 44 7.98 -13.46 -7.72
N CYS A 45 7.09 -12.49 -7.75
CA CYS A 45 6.64 -11.86 -8.99
C CYS A 45 7.66 -10.82 -9.52
N VAL A 46 7.97 -9.81 -8.72
CA VAL A 46 8.87 -8.71 -9.09
C VAL A 46 9.69 -8.17 -7.89
N GLY A 47 9.77 -8.92 -6.81
CA GLY A 47 10.63 -8.58 -5.67
C GLY A 47 12.09 -8.60 -6.07
N THR A 48 12.90 -7.71 -5.48
CA THR A 48 14.33 -7.67 -5.72
C THR A 48 15.08 -8.08 -4.46
N GLY A 49 15.98 -9.03 -4.58
CA GLY A 49 16.83 -9.45 -3.49
C GLY A 49 18.30 -9.54 -3.87
N ILE A 50 19.14 -9.86 -2.92
CA ILE A 50 20.58 -10.05 -3.13
C ILE A 50 20.89 -11.54 -2.94
N GLN A 51 21.31 -12.18 -4.00
CA GLN A 51 21.54 -13.62 -4.03
C GLN A 51 22.58 -14.06 -2.99
N GLY A 52 22.23 -15.09 -2.20
CA GLY A 52 23.10 -15.66 -1.18
C GLY A 52 23.35 -14.77 0.04
N LYS A 53 22.82 -13.55 0.06
CA LYS A 53 23.09 -12.56 1.11
C LYS A 53 21.83 -11.97 1.74
N GLY A 54 20.67 -12.28 1.19
CA GLY A 54 19.40 -11.71 1.62
C GLY A 54 18.37 -12.75 2.04
N SER A 55 17.53 -12.38 2.98
CA SER A 55 16.35 -13.13 3.37
C SER A 55 15.09 -12.35 3.04
N TYR A 56 13.99 -13.07 2.75
CA TYR A 56 12.67 -12.53 2.47
C TYR A 56 11.64 -12.97 3.51
N VAL A 57 12.11 -13.20 4.72
CA VAL A 57 11.31 -13.87 5.74
C VAL A 57 10.27 -12.93 6.38
N THR A 58 10.41 -11.63 6.18
CA THR A 58 9.62 -10.67 6.92
C THR A 58 8.62 -9.93 6.05
N PHE A 59 7.36 -10.38 6.10
CA PHE A 59 6.23 -9.53 5.74
C PHE A 59 5.74 -8.85 7.01
N GLU A 60 5.82 -7.53 7.10
CA GLU A 60 5.26 -6.79 8.22
C GLU A 60 3.74 -6.77 8.23
N GLY A 61 3.12 -7.16 7.16
CA GLY A 61 1.68 -7.23 7.00
C GLY A 61 1.22 -6.64 5.67
N GLN A 62 -0.09 -6.60 5.48
CA GLN A 62 -0.71 -6.11 4.25
C GLN A 62 -1.92 -5.22 4.57
N PRO A 63 -1.70 -3.93 4.86
CA PRO A 63 -2.79 -3.02 5.15
C PRO A 63 -3.66 -2.77 3.91
N ASN A 64 -4.97 -2.69 4.16
CA ASN A 64 -5.96 -2.24 3.19
C ASN A 64 -6.09 -0.72 3.28
N LEU A 65 -5.39 0.02 2.42
CA LEU A 65 -5.37 1.49 2.46
C LEU A 65 -6.73 2.12 2.16
N ALA A 66 -7.56 1.49 1.32
CA ALA A 66 -8.91 1.96 1.05
C ALA A 66 -9.81 1.89 2.31
N LYS A 67 -9.62 0.87 3.16
CA LYS A 67 -10.33 0.75 4.43
C LYS A 67 -9.93 1.85 5.42
N LEU A 68 -8.70 2.33 5.35
CA LEU A 68 -8.24 3.44 6.20
C LEU A 68 -8.94 4.76 5.83
N VAL A 69 -9.28 4.98 4.56
CA VAL A 69 -10.14 6.11 4.17
C VAL A 69 -11.53 5.98 4.77
N GLU A 70 -12.09 4.77 4.80
CA GLU A 70 -13.38 4.51 5.48
C GLU A 70 -13.28 4.85 6.98
N PHE A 71 -12.21 4.45 7.67
CA PHE A 71 -11.97 4.83 9.06
C PHE A 71 -11.85 6.34 9.26
N ALA A 72 -11.20 7.06 8.37
CA ALA A 72 -11.13 8.53 8.44
C ALA A 72 -12.51 9.19 8.30
N MET A 73 -13.35 8.67 7.40
CA MET A 73 -14.72 9.17 7.23
C MET A 73 -15.60 8.96 8.47
N TYR A 74 -15.38 7.88 9.21
CA TYR A 74 -16.19 7.49 10.37
C TYR A 74 -15.44 7.61 11.71
N ASP A 75 -14.36 8.39 11.74
CA ASP A 75 -13.57 8.69 12.94
C ASP A 75 -13.15 7.44 13.73
N GLY A 76 -12.58 6.47 13.01
CA GLY A 76 -12.08 5.22 13.57
C GLY A 76 -13.15 4.14 13.81
N TYR A 77 -14.42 4.44 13.59
CA TYR A 77 -15.51 3.46 13.65
C TYR A 77 -15.60 2.66 12.35
N ASP A 78 -15.76 1.34 12.48
CA ASP A 78 -15.98 0.45 11.35
C ASP A 78 -17.49 0.17 11.16
N PRO A 79 -18.13 0.70 10.12
CA PRO A 79 -19.54 0.44 9.86
C PRO A 79 -19.85 -1.02 9.56
N HIS A 80 -18.87 -1.78 9.06
CA HIS A 80 -19.07 -3.19 8.72
C HIS A 80 -19.13 -4.09 9.96
N THR A 81 -18.17 -3.93 10.89
CA THR A 81 -18.11 -4.70 12.13
C THR A 81 -18.88 -4.05 13.27
N ARG A 82 -19.30 -2.79 13.09
CA ARG A 82 -19.99 -1.96 14.11
C ARG A 82 -19.16 -1.77 15.37
N LYS A 83 -17.86 -1.60 15.22
CA LYS A 83 -16.93 -1.41 16.35
C LYS A 83 -16.09 -0.16 16.16
N GLN A 84 -15.77 0.51 17.27
CA GLN A 84 -14.70 1.49 17.30
C GLN A 84 -13.37 0.72 17.25
N VAL A 85 -12.64 0.85 16.14
CA VAL A 85 -11.38 0.12 15.89
C VAL A 85 -10.18 0.97 16.29
N PHE A 86 -10.22 2.26 15.96
CA PHE A 86 -9.18 3.22 16.31
C PHE A 86 -9.72 4.30 17.22
N PRO A 87 -8.86 4.95 18.02
CA PRO A 87 -9.26 6.12 18.81
C PRO A 87 -9.86 7.22 17.93
N ASN A 88 -10.81 7.97 18.48
CA ASN A 88 -11.34 9.15 17.81
C ASN A 88 -10.24 10.18 17.57
N VAL A 89 -10.24 10.79 16.40
CA VAL A 89 -9.31 11.84 15.99
C VAL A 89 -10.08 13.13 15.72
N LYS A 90 -10.93 13.11 14.70
CA LYS A 90 -11.82 14.20 14.32
C LYS A 90 -12.90 13.69 13.37
N PRO A 91 -14.18 13.90 13.65
CA PRO A 91 -15.25 13.55 12.72
C PRO A 91 -15.08 14.27 11.37
N ALA A 92 -15.32 13.56 10.27
CA ALA A 92 -15.15 14.12 8.93
C ALA A 92 -16.03 15.36 8.69
N GLU A 93 -17.23 15.40 9.28
CA GLU A 93 -18.17 16.53 9.21
C GLU A 93 -17.64 17.79 9.90
N GLU A 94 -16.74 17.66 10.86
CA GLU A 94 -16.09 18.75 11.59
C GLU A 94 -14.82 19.26 10.90
N CYS A 95 -14.34 18.54 9.88
CA CYS A 95 -13.19 18.95 9.09
C CYS A 95 -13.60 20.07 8.13
N ALA A 96 -13.20 21.30 8.44
CA ALA A 96 -13.52 22.46 7.62
C ALA A 96 -12.78 22.48 6.27
N THR A 97 -11.64 21.81 6.21
CA THR A 97 -10.78 21.72 5.02
C THR A 97 -10.44 20.25 4.69
N PHE A 98 -10.09 20.01 3.44
CA PHE A 98 -9.56 18.69 3.02
C PHE A 98 -8.30 18.32 3.81
N GLU A 99 -7.43 19.28 4.11
CA GLU A 99 -6.20 19.01 4.85
C GLU A 99 -6.47 18.51 6.27
N GLU A 100 -7.49 19.01 6.95
CA GLU A 100 -7.88 18.51 8.28
C GLU A 100 -8.36 17.04 8.22
N LEU A 101 -9.13 16.68 7.19
CA LEU A 101 -9.53 15.29 6.97
C LEU A 101 -8.32 14.40 6.63
N TYR A 102 -7.44 14.92 5.79
CA TYR A 102 -6.23 14.20 5.40
C TYR A 102 -5.31 13.95 6.60
N ASP A 103 -5.14 14.92 7.47
CA ASP A 103 -4.38 14.76 8.73
C ASP A 103 -5.03 13.74 9.68
N ALA A 104 -6.37 13.71 9.74
CA ALA A 104 -7.09 12.69 10.51
C ALA A 104 -6.85 11.29 9.93
N LEU A 105 -6.86 11.15 8.60
CA LEU A 105 -6.50 9.90 7.93
C LEU A 105 -5.08 9.44 8.31
N LEU A 106 -4.10 10.33 8.25
CA LEU A 106 -2.71 9.98 8.57
C LEU A 106 -2.56 9.48 10.01
N ARG A 107 -3.31 10.05 10.96
CA ARG A 107 -3.34 9.57 12.35
C ARG A 107 -3.97 8.18 12.48
N HIS A 108 -5.06 7.91 11.77
CA HIS A 108 -5.64 6.56 11.74
C HIS A 108 -4.68 5.54 11.12
N MET A 109 -3.94 5.95 10.08
CA MET A 109 -2.90 5.11 9.48
C MET A 109 -1.76 4.82 10.44
N ASP A 110 -1.31 5.82 11.19
CA ASP A 110 -0.27 5.66 12.22
C ASP A 110 -0.70 4.66 13.30
N HIS A 111 -1.93 4.75 13.81
CA HIS A 111 -2.50 3.78 14.73
C HIS A 111 -2.59 2.36 14.14
N ALA A 112 -3.00 2.26 12.86
CA ALA A 112 -3.10 0.98 12.18
C ALA A 112 -1.72 0.32 12.01
N TYR A 113 -0.73 1.11 11.63
CA TYR A 113 0.62 0.62 11.47
C TYR A 113 1.28 0.24 12.80
N ASP A 114 1.08 1.02 13.86
CA ASP A 114 1.56 0.67 15.21
C ASP A 114 1.03 -0.70 15.66
N ALA A 115 -0.27 -0.95 15.47
CA ALA A 115 -0.88 -2.24 15.80
C ALA A 115 -0.31 -3.38 14.92
N GLN A 116 -0.17 -3.16 13.62
CA GLN A 116 0.41 -4.12 12.68
C GLN A 116 1.85 -4.44 13.06
N ARG A 117 2.65 -3.41 13.39
CA ARG A 117 4.05 -3.58 13.78
C ARG A 117 4.21 -4.45 15.00
N LYS A 118 3.42 -4.22 16.05
CA LYS A 118 3.43 -5.04 17.27
C LYS A 118 3.10 -6.50 17.00
N ILE A 119 2.14 -6.78 16.12
CA ILE A 119 1.79 -8.15 15.71
C ILE A 119 2.93 -8.79 14.91
N SER A 120 3.55 -8.05 14.00
CA SER A 120 4.68 -8.50 13.21
C SER A 120 5.89 -8.84 14.08
N ASP A 121 6.26 -7.96 15.00
CA ASP A 121 7.38 -8.18 15.92
C ASP A 121 7.16 -9.40 16.83
N LEU A 122 5.93 -9.58 17.34
CA LEU A 122 5.58 -10.79 18.08
C LEU A 122 5.68 -12.05 17.22
N GLY A 123 5.20 -12.00 15.99
CA GLY A 123 5.31 -13.11 15.03
C GLY A 123 6.76 -13.47 14.72
N ASN A 124 7.60 -12.47 14.48
CA ASN A 124 9.02 -12.66 14.16
C ASN A 124 9.80 -13.23 15.34
N SER A 125 9.60 -12.70 16.56
CA SER A 125 10.23 -13.23 17.77
C SER A 125 9.82 -14.68 18.08
N THR A 126 8.57 -15.05 17.76
CA THR A 126 8.07 -16.39 17.95
C THR A 126 8.69 -17.36 16.91
N ARG A 127 8.81 -16.94 15.65
CA ARG A 127 9.45 -17.77 14.59
C ARG A 127 10.89 -18.06 14.90
N GLU A 128 11.66 -17.08 15.32
CA GLU A 128 13.06 -17.25 15.72
C GLU A 128 13.21 -18.37 16.77
N GLN A 129 12.30 -18.45 17.74
CA GLN A 129 12.37 -19.40 18.84
C GLN A 129 11.86 -20.80 18.47
N ILE A 130 10.86 -20.90 17.60
CA ILE A 130 10.13 -22.16 17.35
C ILE A 130 10.56 -22.85 16.06
N VAL A 131 10.91 -22.08 15.01
CA VAL A 131 11.15 -22.63 13.66
C VAL A 131 12.44 -22.07 13.04
N PRO A 132 13.60 -22.12 13.70
CA PRO A 132 14.84 -21.69 13.08
C PRO A 132 15.24 -22.65 11.95
N ASN A 133 15.51 -22.11 10.76
CA ASN A 133 15.97 -22.88 9.62
C ASN A 133 17.50 -22.87 9.56
N ILE A 134 18.12 -23.71 10.37
CA ILE A 134 19.58 -23.76 10.52
C ILE A 134 20.28 -24.11 9.20
N PHE A 135 19.74 -25.08 8.44
CA PHE A 135 20.36 -25.49 7.16
C PHE A 135 20.38 -24.30 6.16
N ARG A 136 19.27 -23.59 6.02
CA ARG A 136 19.19 -22.43 5.13
C ARG A 136 20.08 -21.29 5.63
N SER A 137 20.14 -21.08 6.92
CA SER A 137 21.01 -20.07 7.53
C SER A 137 22.48 -20.29 7.20
N CYS A 138 22.95 -21.55 7.15
CA CYS A 138 24.33 -21.87 6.76
C CYS A 138 24.65 -21.54 5.28
N LEU A 139 23.65 -21.31 4.44
CA LEU A 139 23.81 -20.97 3.02
C LEU A 139 23.73 -19.46 2.73
N LEU A 140 23.52 -18.64 3.77
CA LEU A 140 23.37 -17.20 3.67
C LEU A 140 24.55 -16.48 4.32
N ASP A 141 25.19 -15.60 3.55
CA ASP A 141 26.25 -14.73 4.05
C ASP A 141 25.74 -13.88 5.22
N GLY A 142 26.51 -13.80 6.28
CA GLY A 142 26.19 -13.05 7.48
C GLY A 142 25.69 -13.93 8.63
N CYS A 143 25.04 -15.06 8.37
CA CYS A 143 24.49 -15.92 9.42
C CYS A 143 25.58 -16.61 10.25
N ILE A 144 26.60 -17.15 9.62
CA ILE A 144 27.71 -17.82 10.32
C ILE A 144 28.54 -16.79 11.09
N GLU A 145 28.84 -15.65 10.45
CA GLU A 145 29.65 -14.58 11.03
C GLU A 145 28.97 -13.93 12.25
N SER A 146 27.65 -13.78 12.21
CA SER A 146 26.87 -13.21 13.30
C SER A 146 26.48 -14.22 14.38
N GLY A 147 26.52 -15.52 14.06
CA GLY A 147 25.96 -16.59 14.91
C GLY A 147 24.44 -16.57 15.01
N LEU A 148 23.75 -15.86 14.09
CA LEU A 148 22.30 -15.74 14.06
C LEU A 148 21.71 -16.54 12.90
N CYS A 149 20.58 -17.20 13.13
CA CYS A 149 19.83 -17.81 12.05
C CYS A 149 19.12 -16.77 11.17
N GLU A 150 18.61 -17.20 10.02
CA GLU A 150 17.87 -16.33 9.11
C GLU A 150 16.70 -15.63 9.80
N GLU A 151 15.96 -16.36 10.61
CA GLU A 151 14.79 -15.88 11.36
C GLU A 151 15.16 -14.92 12.49
N ALA A 152 16.43 -14.86 12.87
CA ALA A 152 16.97 -13.90 13.86
C ALA A 152 17.68 -12.70 13.21
N GLY A 153 17.55 -12.52 11.91
CA GLY A 153 18.18 -11.39 11.19
C GLY A 153 19.65 -11.61 10.82
N GLY A 154 20.13 -12.85 10.80
CA GLY A 154 21.51 -13.21 10.49
C GLY A 154 22.02 -12.81 9.09
N PRO A 155 21.21 -12.85 8.01
CA PRO A 155 21.70 -12.50 6.67
C PRO A 155 22.15 -11.06 6.54
N LYS A 156 23.15 -10.82 5.68
CA LYS A 156 23.74 -9.49 5.48
C LYS A 156 22.74 -8.45 4.98
N TYR A 157 21.84 -8.83 4.06
CA TYR A 157 20.88 -7.95 3.40
C TYR A 157 19.45 -8.49 3.48
N SER A 158 18.88 -8.56 4.66
CA SER A 158 17.46 -8.87 4.79
C SER A 158 16.63 -7.57 4.67
N GLN A 159 15.37 -7.72 4.32
CA GLN A 159 14.47 -6.58 4.18
C GLN A 159 13.14 -6.86 4.87
N SER A 160 12.59 -5.81 5.44
CA SER A 160 11.23 -5.78 5.91
C SER A 160 10.35 -5.21 4.79
N LEU A 161 9.31 -5.95 4.43
CA LEU A 161 8.37 -5.58 3.39
C LEU A 161 7.00 -5.31 4.00
N CYS A 162 6.54 -4.08 3.90
CA CYS A 162 5.15 -3.76 4.13
C CYS A 162 4.42 -3.70 2.79
N ILE A 163 3.78 -4.80 2.43
CA ILE A 163 2.98 -4.88 1.21
C ILE A 163 1.72 -4.05 1.42
N THR A 164 1.56 -2.98 0.64
CA THR A 164 0.37 -2.14 0.70
C THR A 164 -0.58 -2.44 -0.43
N SER A 165 -1.84 -2.63 -0.10
CA SER A 165 -2.89 -2.90 -1.09
C SER A 165 -3.88 -1.75 -1.17
N THR A 166 -4.52 -1.64 -2.34
CA THR A 166 -5.66 -0.73 -2.54
C THR A 166 -5.33 0.77 -2.43
N GLY A 167 -4.06 1.13 -2.63
CA GLY A 167 -3.61 2.53 -2.54
C GLY A 167 -4.27 3.45 -3.55
N ILE A 168 -4.53 2.97 -4.77
CA ILE A 168 -5.22 3.76 -5.80
C ILE A 168 -6.69 3.97 -5.46
N ASP A 169 -7.39 2.97 -4.87
CA ASP A 169 -8.75 3.20 -4.38
C ASP A 169 -8.79 4.24 -3.27
N ALA A 170 -7.80 4.24 -2.39
CA ALA A 170 -7.66 5.25 -1.34
C ALA A 170 -7.42 6.64 -1.96
N ALA A 171 -6.45 6.78 -2.86
CA ALA A 171 -6.13 8.06 -3.52
C ALA A 171 -7.31 8.61 -4.33
N ASN A 172 -7.97 7.76 -5.13
CA ASN A 172 -9.16 8.14 -5.89
C ASN A 172 -10.33 8.54 -4.98
N SER A 173 -10.50 7.87 -3.84
CA SER A 173 -11.53 8.22 -2.86
C SER A 173 -11.24 9.57 -2.19
N LEU A 174 -9.99 9.80 -1.83
CA LEU A 174 -9.55 11.09 -1.27
C LEU A 174 -9.74 12.24 -2.26
N TYR A 175 -9.38 12.01 -3.54
CA TYR A 175 -9.58 13.04 -4.55
C TYR A 175 -11.08 13.31 -4.81
N ALA A 176 -11.90 12.27 -4.85
CA ALA A 176 -13.35 12.43 -4.99
C ALA A 176 -13.95 13.23 -3.82
N ILE A 177 -13.55 12.95 -2.57
CA ILE A 177 -13.95 13.72 -1.39
C ILE A 177 -13.50 15.19 -1.54
N LYS A 178 -12.21 15.41 -1.83
CA LYS A 178 -11.67 16.76 -2.04
C LYS A 178 -12.48 17.51 -3.10
N HIS A 179 -12.66 16.92 -4.26
CA HIS A 179 -13.34 17.53 -5.39
C HIS A 179 -14.83 17.80 -5.11
N LEU A 180 -15.57 16.81 -4.62
CA LEU A 180 -17.04 16.89 -4.52
C LEU A 180 -17.53 17.61 -3.26
N ILE A 181 -16.80 17.53 -2.15
CA ILE A 181 -17.22 18.13 -0.87
C ILE A 181 -16.54 19.49 -0.66
N TYR A 182 -15.21 19.56 -0.82
CA TYR A 182 -14.47 20.77 -0.45
C TYR A 182 -14.35 21.79 -1.59
N ASP A 183 -13.97 21.35 -2.80
CA ASP A 183 -13.68 22.25 -3.91
C ASP A 183 -14.96 22.72 -4.60
N THR A 184 -15.80 21.78 -5.08
CA THR A 184 -17.00 22.11 -5.88
C THR A 184 -18.29 22.15 -5.08
N LYS A 185 -18.29 21.63 -3.86
CA LYS A 185 -19.45 21.58 -2.95
C LYS A 185 -20.71 20.98 -3.57
N GLN A 186 -20.52 19.97 -4.43
CA GLN A 186 -21.61 19.25 -5.09
C GLN A 186 -22.30 18.26 -4.15
N LEU A 187 -21.60 17.81 -3.10
CA LEU A 187 -22.11 16.89 -2.09
C LEU A 187 -21.82 17.43 -0.68
N THR A 188 -22.71 17.11 0.24
CA THR A 188 -22.43 17.22 1.68
C THR A 188 -21.95 15.87 2.23
N TRP A 189 -21.30 15.87 3.40
CA TRP A 189 -20.92 14.67 4.10
C TRP A 189 -22.13 13.75 4.39
N GLU A 190 -23.25 14.34 4.77
CA GLU A 190 -24.49 13.59 5.05
C GLU A 190 -24.98 12.82 3.81
N GLN A 191 -25.02 13.50 2.65
CA GLN A 191 -25.43 12.90 1.38
C GLN A 191 -24.49 11.76 0.99
N LEU A 192 -23.17 12.00 1.04
CA LEU A 192 -22.17 10.99 0.69
C LEU A 192 -22.26 9.78 1.62
N LYS A 193 -22.27 9.97 2.94
CA LYS A 193 -22.35 8.87 3.92
C LYS A 193 -23.64 8.04 3.79
N LYS A 194 -24.79 8.69 3.52
CA LYS A 194 -26.05 7.98 3.24
C LYS A 194 -25.95 7.09 2.00
N ALA A 195 -25.39 7.64 0.92
CA ALA A 195 -25.21 6.90 -0.33
C ALA A 195 -24.25 5.70 -0.15
N LEU A 196 -23.13 5.90 0.54
CA LEU A 196 -22.17 4.82 0.84
C LEU A 196 -22.79 3.74 1.74
N ALA A 197 -23.53 4.11 2.78
CA ALA A 197 -24.21 3.17 3.67
C ALA A 197 -25.28 2.33 2.95
N ALA A 198 -25.96 2.92 1.96
CA ALA A 198 -26.91 2.23 1.09
C ALA A 198 -26.23 1.45 -0.07
N ASN A 199 -24.90 1.40 -0.11
CA ASN A 199 -24.16 0.82 -1.24
C ASN A 199 -24.56 1.43 -2.59
N PHE A 200 -24.90 2.72 -2.59
CA PHE A 200 -25.45 3.52 -3.68
C PHE A 200 -26.84 3.09 -4.19
N GLU A 201 -27.51 2.12 -3.57
CA GLU A 201 -28.90 1.75 -3.93
C GLU A 201 -29.84 2.92 -3.65
N GLY A 202 -30.51 3.42 -4.70
CA GLY A 202 -31.35 4.64 -4.62
C GLY A 202 -30.57 5.96 -4.60
N TYR A 203 -29.24 5.90 -4.82
CA TYR A 203 -28.34 7.06 -4.88
C TYR A 203 -27.42 7.00 -6.12
N GLU A 204 -27.95 6.46 -7.24
CA GLU A 204 -27.20 6.25 -8.48
C GLU A 204 -26.61 7.53 -9.06
N ASP A 205 -27.27 8.68 -8.83
CA ASP A 205 -26.76 9.97 -9.25
C ASP A 205 -25.53 10.39 -8.42
N ILE A 206 -25.51 10.11 -7.14
CA ILE A 206 -24.33 10.34 -6.29
C ILE A 206 -23.21 9.37 -6.70
N GLN A 207 -23.53 8.12 -7.01
CA GLN A 207 -22.54 7.16 -7.53
C GLN A 207 -21.91 7.65 -8.82
N LYS A 208 -22.71 8.19 -9.76
CA LYS A 208 -22.20 8.78 -11.01
C LYS A 208 -21.25 9.96 -10.75
N LEU A 209 -21.58 10.85 -9.81
CA LEU A 209 -20.68 11.93 -9.41
C LEU A 209 -19.37 11.40 -8.84
N CYS A 210 -19.45 10.44 -7.94
CA CYS A 210 -18.27 9.78 -7.33
C CYS A 210 -17.40 9.07 -8.37
N PHE A 211 -18.01 8.30 -9.28
CA PHE A 211 -17.30 7.59 -10.35
C PHE A 211 -16.74 8.56 -11.40
N GLY A 212 -17.45 9.64 -11.71
CA GLY A 212 -17.06 10.66 -12.67
C GLY A 212 -16.01 11.67 -12.15
N ALA A 213 -15.75 11.72 -10.85
CA ALA A 213 -14.67 12.55 -10.32
C ALA A 213 -13.33 12.14 -10.95
N PRO A 214 -12.37 13.06 -11.18
CA PRO A 214 -11.07 12.76 -11.76
C PRO A 214 -10.37 11.59 -11.04
N LYS A 215 -9.71 10.72 -11.82
CA LYS A 215 -9.10 9.47 -11.35
C LYS A 215 -7.65 9.36 -11.79
N HIS A 216 -6.85 8.69 -10.96
CA HIS A 216 -5.50 8.27 -11.32
C HIS A 216 -5.50 7.40 -12.60
N GLY A 217 -4.46 7.56 -13.39
CA GLY A 217 -4.30 6.85 -14.67
C GLY A 217 -4.67 7.68 -15.90
N ASN A 218 -5.00 8.97 -15.73
CA ASN A 218 -5.45 9.86 -16.80
C ASN A 218 -4.53 11.04 -17.08
N ASP A 219 -3.31 11.09 -16.51
CA ASP A 219 -2.35 12.20 -16.65
C ASP A 219 -2.98 13.54 -16.21
N ILE A 220 -3.66 13.52 -15.05
CA ILE A 220 -4.28 14.69 -14.43
C ILE A 220 -3.41 15.13 -13.25
N GLU A 221 -2.73 16.24 -13.39
CA GLU A 221 -1.69 16.70 -12.46
C GLU A 221 -2.15 16.72 -10.99
N ASP A 222 -3.30 17.30 -10.69
CA ASP A 222 -3.80 17.40 -9.31
C ASP A 222 -4.07 16.03 -8.67
N VAL A 223 -4.56 15.06 -9.47
CA VAL A 223 -4.82 13.69 -9.02
C VAL A 223 -3.50 12.97 -8.78
N ASP A 224 -2.56 13.10 -9.73
CA ASP A 224 -1.27 12.43 -9.67
C ASP A 224 -0.42 13.00 -8.53
N GLN A 225 -0.47 14.32 -8.28
CA GLN A 225 0.17 14.95 -7.12
C GLN A 225 -0.41 14.46 -5.79
N LEU A 226 -1.74 14.35 -5.66
CA LEU A 226 -2.36 13.81 -4.44
C LEU A 226 -1.99 12.34 -4.24
N THR A 227 -1.99 11.54 -5.31
CA THR A 227 -1.60 10.13 -5.27
C THR A 227 -0.15 9.98 -4.81
N ARG A 228 0.77 10.75 -5.39
CA ARG A 228 2.18 10.79 -4.99
C ARG A 228 2.35 11.21 -3.53
N ARG A 229 1.66 12.28 -3.11
CA ARG A 229 1.67 12.75 -1.72
C ARG A 229 1.23 11.63 -0.78
N PHE A 230 0.13 10.96 -1.11
CA PHE A 230 -0.44 9.89 -0.30
C PHE A 230 0.57 8.74 -0.11
N PHE A 231 1.15 8.21 -1.17
CA PHE A 231 2.15 7.14 -1.06
C PHE A 231 3.40 7.57 -0.28
N ARG A 232 3.88 8.81 -0.46
CA ARG A 232 5.00 9.33 0.33
C ARG A 232 4.68 9.47 1.82
N ASP A 233 3.46 9.86 2.15
CA ASP A 233 3.03 9.98 3.54
C ASP A 233 2.85 8.60 4.19
N VAL A 234 2.35 7.59 3.46
CA VAL A 234 2.34 6.20 3.91
C VAL A 234 3.75 5.69 4.20
N GLU A 235 4.68 5.87 3.27
CA GLU A 235 6.09 5.49 3.46
C GLU A 235 6.71 6.21 4.67
N ARG A 236 6.42 7.51 4.83
CA ARG A 236 6.91 8.28 5.98
C ARG A 236 6.39 7.75 7.31
N ILE A 237 5.11 7.37 7.39
CA ILE A 237 4.53 6.75 8.59
C ILE A 237 5.26 5.45 8.92
N TYR A 238 5.45 4.56 7.94
CA TYR A 238 6.15 3.30 8.18
C TYR A 238 7.57 3.52 8.71
N ARG A 239 8.31 4.44 8.10
CA ARG A 239 9.68 4.74 8.52
C ARG A 239 9.76 5.44 9.88
N SER A 240 8.74 6.21 10.29
CA SER A 240 8.73 6.90 11.58
C SER A 240 8.68 5.97 12.79
N HIS A 241 8.21 4.73 12.61
CA HIS A 241 8.20 3.70 13.64
C HIS A 241 9.56 2.99 13.82
N GLY A 242 10.57 3.44 13.08
CA GLY A 242 11.92 2.90 13.16
C GLY A 242 12.11 1.54 12.49
N PRO A 243 13.26 0.89 12.71
CA PRO A 243 13.57 -0.39 12.10
C PRO A 243 12.69 -1.52 12.66
N ASP A 244 12.53 -2.60 11.90
CA ASP A 244 11.79 -3.79 12.29
C ASP A 244 12.48 -4.59 13.42
N TYR A 245 11.85 -5.70 13.81
CA TYR A 245 12.39 -6.61 14.85
C TYR A 245 13.86 -7.00 14.60
N PHE A 246 14.28 -7.06 13.36
CA PHE A 246 15.64 -7.43 12.97
C PHE A 246 16.57 -6.24 12.71
N GLY A 247 16.12 -5.04 12.93
CA GLY A 247 16.88 -3.81 12.70
C GLY A 247 16.94 -3.36 11.23
N TYR A 248 15.98 -3.79 10.38
CA TYR A 248 15.87 -3.32 9.00
C TYR A 248 14.85 -2.19 8.87
N GLU A 249 15.14 -1.22 8.01
CA GLU A 249 14.18 -0.16 7.72
C GLU A 249 12.94 -0.73 7.03
N ALA A 250 11.76 -0.35 7.51
CA ALA A 250 10.50 -0.67 6.86
C ALA A 250 10.33 0.14 5.58
N HIS A 251 9.92 -0.52 4.52
CA HIS A 251 9.60 0.10 3.24
C HIS A 251 8.22 -0.31 2.76
N MET A 252 7.50 0.66 2.20
CA MET A 252 6.26 0.39 1.51
C MET A 252 6.53 -0.29 0.17
N ASP A 253 5.87 -1.42 -0.08
CA ASP A 253 5.81 -2.06 -1.39
C ASP A 253 4.35 -2.11 -1.86
N PRO A 254 3.94 -1.20 -2.76
CA PRO A 254 2.60 -1.23 -3.32
C PRO A 254 2.44 -2.49 -4.18
N PHE A 255 1.71 -3.47 -3.69
CA PHE A 255 1.53 -4.74 -4.36
C PHE A 255 0.29 -5.48 -3.87
N SER A 256 -0.59 -5.85 -4.76
CA SER A 256 -1.90 -6.37 -4.37
C SER A 256 -1.99 -7.89 -4.33
N LEU A 257 -1.22 -8.63 -5.14
CA LEU A 257 -1.51 -10.05 -5.39
C LEU A 257 -3.01 -10.26 -5.70
N SER A 258 -3.69 -11.08 -4.91
CA SER A 258 -5.16 -11.29 -4.97
C SER A 258 -5.91 -10.58 -3.83
N TYR A 259 -5.23 -9.76 -3.03
CA TYR A 259 -5.85 -9.10 -1.86
C TYR A 259 -6.91 -8.06 -2.21
N HIS A 260 -6.86 -7.50 -3.42
CA HIS A 260 -7.93 -6.66 -3.95
C HIS A 260 -9.30 -7.38 -3.96
N ASN A 261 -9.31 -8.69 -4.20
CA ASN A 261 -10.51 -9.52 -4.09
C ASN A 261 -10.81 -9.91 -2.64
N TYR A 262 -9.76 -10.25 -1.86
CA TYR A 262 -9.91 -10.64 -0.46
C TYR A 262 -10.47 -9.50 0.40
N PHE A 263 -10.01 -8.27 0.18
CA PHE A 263 -10.48 -7.09 0.91
C PHE A 263 -11.81 -6.53 0.40
N ALA A 264 -12.27 -6.93 -0.79
CA ALA A 264 -13.49 -6.42 -1.38
C ALA A 264 -14.75 -6.53 -0.49
N PRO A 265 -15.04 -7.68 0.15
CA PRO A 265 -16.18 -7.81 1.05
C PRO A 265 -16.00 -7.08 2.39
N MET A 266 -14.76 -6.80 2.81
CA MET A 266 -14.45 -6.14 4.08
C MET A 266 -14.45 -4.61 3.97
N THR A 267 -14.42 -4.08 2.75
CA THR A 267 -14.42 -2.65 2.47
C THR A 267 -15.79 -2.22 1.99
N GLY A 268 -16.36 -1.20 2.63
CA GLY A 268 -17.65 -0.62 2.24
C GLY A 268 -17.66 -0.03 0.83
N ALA A 269 -18.76 0.54 0.41
CA ALA A 269 -18.78 1.42 -0.76
C ALA A 269 -17.83 2.59 -0.53
N LEU A 270 -17.16 3.05 -1.60
CA LEU A 270 -16.11 4.07 -1.50
C LEU A 270 -16.47 5.34 -2.27
N PRO A 271 -15.93 6.49 -1.84
CA PRO A 271 -16.14 7.78 -2.53
C PRO A 271 -15.65 7.83 -3.98
N ASN A 272 -14.81 6.87 -4.40
CA ASN A 272 -14.42 6.73 -5.82
C ASN A 272 -15.54 6.16 -6.72
N GLY A 273 -16.71 5.83 -6.16
CA GLY A 273 -17.87 5.26 -6.84
C GLY A 273 -17.96 3.73 -6.83
N ARG A 274 -16.98 3.04 -6.18
CA ARG A 274 -16.97 1.57 -6.04
C ARG A 274 -18.04 1.11 -5.06
N GLN A 275 -18.81 0.12 -5.44
CA GLN A 275 -19.76 -0.58 -4.57
C GLN A 275 -19.06 -1.63 -3.70
N LYS A 276 -19.61 -1.88 -2.50
CA LYS A 276 -19.17 -2.98 -1.65
C LYS A 276 -19.31 -4.32 -2.38
N GLY A 277 -18.31 -5.19 -2.23
CA GLY A 277 -18.29 -6.51 -2.86
C GLY A 277 -17.68 -6.53 -4.26
N VAL A 278 -17.61 -5.40 -4.95
CA VAL A 278 -16.85 -5.28 -6.20
C VAL A 278 -15.36 -5.31 -5.87
N ALA A 279 -14.53 -5.98 -6.67
CA ALA A 279 -13.08 -6.00 -6.48
C ALA A 279 -12.53 -4.58 -6.37
N LEU A 280 -11.55 -4.41 -5.49
CA LEU A 280 -10.74 -3.19 -5.41
C LEU A 280 -9.77 -3.16 -6.60
N THR A 281 -9.09 -2.05 -6.81
CA THR A 281 -8.08 -1.94 -7.86
C THR A 281 -6.94 -2.92 -7.59
N ASP A 282 -6.59 -3.71 -8.58
CA ASP A 282 -5.47 -4.64 -8.52
C ASP A 282 -4.12 -3.91 -8.60
N ALA A 283 -3.06 -4.63 -8.32
CA ALA A 283 -1.69 -4.13 -8.39
C ALA A 283 -1.45 -2.80 -7.64
N SER A 284 -0.27 -2.22 -7.86
CA SER A 284 0.23 -1.13 -7.02
C SER A 284 -0.22 0.25 -7.46
N VAL A 285 -0.11 0.51 -8.77
CA VAL A 285 -0.35 1.82 -9.38
C VAL A 285 -1.20 1.74 -10.65
N SER A 286 -1.94 0.64 -10.82
CA SER A 286 -2.91 0.47 -11.90
C SER A 286 -4.08 1.44 -11.74
N ALA A 287 -4.65 1.89 -12.85
CA ALA A 287 -5.90 2.62 -12.80
C ALA A 287 -7.05 1.74 -12.27
N MET A 288 -8.02 2.37 -11.62
CA MET A 288 -9.27 1.70 -11.27
C MET A 288 -9.95 1.18 -12.55
N PRO A 289 -10.45 -0.07 -12.57
CA PRO A 289 -11.05 -0.64 -13.78
C PRO A 289 -12.11 0.25 -14.43
N GLY A 290 -11.94 0.52 -15.72
CA GLY A 290 -12.86 1.33 -16.51
C GLY A 290 -12.74 2.85 -16.33
N THR A 291 -11.70 3.34 -15.66
CA THR A 291 -11.50 4.78 -15.43
C THR A 291 -10.31 5.39 -16.18
N ASP A 292 -9.49 4.61 -16.85
CA ASP A 292 -8.33 5.02 -17.66
C ASP A 292 -8.73 5.45 -19.08
N VAL A 293 -9.53 6.50 -19.16
CA VAL A 293 -10.17 6.93 -20.42
C VAL A 293 -9.25 7.71 -21.36
N ASN A 294 -8.09 8.19 -20.86
CA ASN A 294 -7.13 8.97 -21.66
C ASN A 294 -6.03 8.09 -22.34
N GLY A 295 -6.20 6.77 -22.25
CA GLY A 295 -5.35 5.81 -22.95
C GLY A 295 -4.05 5.46 -22.22
N SER A 296 -3.33 4.48 -22.76
CA SER A 296 -2.17 3.86 -22.09
C SER A 296 -1.01 4.81 -21.80
N THR A 297 -0.79 5.82 -22.66
CA THR A 297 0.28 6.81 -22.40
C THR A 297 -0.01 7.64 -21.16
N ALA A 298 -1.27 8.06 -20.96
CA ALA A 298 -1.68 8.78 -19.77
C ALA A 298 -1.53 7.90 -18.51
N LEU A 299 -1.93 6.63 -18.59
CA LEU A 299 -1.76 5.68 -17.51
C LEU A 299 -0.28 5.52 -17.10
N ILE A 300 0.62 5.35 -18.09
CA ILE A 300 2.06 5.22 -17.83
C ILE A 300 2.62 6.47 -17.15
N LYS A 301 2.20 7.66 -17.57
CA LYS A 301 2.64 8.92 -16.97
C LYS A 301 2.16 9.07 -15.53
N SER A 302 0.87 8.80 -15.25
CA SER A 302 0.33 8.80 -13.89
C SER A 302 1.07 7.79 -13.01
N ALA A 303 1.27 6.56 -13.49
CA ALA A 303 1.99 5.52 -12.76
C ALA A 303 3.45 5.88 -12.48
N ALA A 304 4.11 6.62 -13.37
CA ALA A 304 5.48 7.08 -13.18
C ALA A 304 5.59 8.22 -12.15
N GLN A 305 4.50 8.87 -11.84
CA GLN A 305 4.43 9.95 -10.85
C GLN A 305 4.04 9.47 -9.45
N ALA A 306 3.32 8.36 -9.33
CA ALA A 306 2.87 7.75 -8.07
C ALA A 306 4.00 7.01 -7.30
#